data_22a02104bf4436eb7cdb5ebb00f8cb3c
#
_entry.id   22a02104bf4436eb7cdb5ebb00f8cb3c
#
_cell.length_a   1.000
_cell.length_b   1.000
_cell.length_c   1.000
_cell.angle_alpha   90.00
_cell.angle_beta   90.00
_cell.angle_gamma   90.00
#
_symmetry.space_group_name_H-M   'P 1'
#
loop_
_entity.id
_entity.type
_entity.pdbx_description
1 polymer ?
#
loop_
_entity_poly.entity_id
_entity_poly.type
_entity_poly.pdbx_seq_one_letter_code
_entity_poly.pdbx_strand_id
1 'polypeptide(L)'
;MKSPSFYPLLIGTLFFALLINAQATGERPNILFCIADDASMKSFGAYGDTFVNTPSIDSIARDGVVFNNAYNGNPKCSPARACILTGKYSWQLKEAADHNGRFPSEFRTYPQLLEEVGYDVGFTGKGWGPGVYDTADNPAGPEYSSLKLIPPYKAISDVDYAANFEYFLNKKDPNTPFCFWLGTKEPHRAYELDSWKKAGRQLKEASVPPFYPDNDIVRGDLLDYANEVEWYDTQVGRAIKILNDKGLLENTLVVVTSDHGMPFPRVKGQIYEEGFHIPLIVYWKGKILPGRRVNDFVSFSDLAPTFMEVVGAEPHPQMTGGSLVKQLLSTKSGQIDPTRDHVLLGKERHDVGRANEDGTDLAYPVRAIRNDSMLYVHNIKPERWPVGNPEYGFLNTDDSPTKSYLTNLKQGDREYFFFEMNFDKRPEHELYNIQKDPHCITNLANLPEYAVQIKELRFQMESELRAQGDPRTLGNGDVFDNYIYYGKRLDYSTGQRINAIKYTKQGTD
;
A
#
# COMPACT_ATOMS: atom_id res chain seq x y z
N MET A 1 -84.24 -32.23 25.97
CA MET A 1 -83.05 -32.89 25.47
C MET A 1 -82.06 -31.80 25.15
N LYS A 2 -81.00 -31.66 25.95
CA LYS A 2 -79.91 -30.66 25.79
C LYS A 2 -78.77 -31.29 25.08
N SER A 3 -78.36 -30.78 23.95
CA SER A 3 -77.14 -31.18 23.27
C SER A 3 -75.91 -30.53 23.89
N PRO A 4 -74.78 -31.26 24.04
CA PRO A 4 -73.54 -30.68 24.58
C PRO A 4 -72.76 -29.97 23.51
N SER A 5 -72.39 -28.72 23.83
CA SER A 5 -71.45 -27.90 23.05
C SER A 5 -70.04 -28.41 23.17
N PHE A 6 -69.41 -28.81 22.05
CA PHE A 6 -67.98 -29.07 22.00
C PHE A 6 -67.23 -27.76 21.76
N TYR A 7 -66.37 -27.38 22.71
CA TYR A 7 -65.34 -26.33 22.51
C TYR A 7 -64.07 -27.01 21.97
N PRO A 8 -63.50 -26.61 20.86
CA PRO A 8 -62.18 -27.05 20.46
C PRO A 8 -61.14 -26.27 21.27
N LEU A 9 -60.33 -27.01 22.02
CA LEU A 9 -59.14 -26.51 22.70
C LEU A 9 -58.09 -26.16 21.64
N LEU A 10 -57.87 -24.84 21.38
CA LEU A 10 -56.81 -24.34 20.53
C LEU A 10 -55.45 -24.50 21.28
N ILE A 11 -54.75 -25.58 21.08
CA ILE A 11 -53.37 -25.72 21.51
C ILE A 11 -52.50 -24.93 20.52
N GLY A 12 -52.25 -23.65 20.87
CA GLY A 12 -51.28 -22.83 20.22
C GLY A 12 -49.88 -23.32 20.47
N THR A 13 -49.36 -24.15 19.60
CA THR A 13 -47.92 -24.49 19.54
C THR A 13 -47.16 -23.23 19.15
N LEU A 14 -46.62 -22.55 20.17
CA LEU A 14 -45.56 -21.56 20.00
C LEU A 14 -44.34 -22.28 19.46
N PHE A 15 -44.20 -22.35 18.15
CA PHE A 15 -42.90 -22.60 17.51
C PHE A 15 -42.08 -21.33 17.67
N PHE A 16 -41.42 -21.17 18.78
CA PHE A 16 -40.27 -20.29 18.91
C PHE A 16 -39.21 -20.91 17.99
N ALA A 17 -39.11 -20.37 16.78
CA ALA A 17 -37.98 -20.62 15.92
C ALA A 17 -36.74 -20.08 16.66
N LEU A 18 -36.06 -20.94 17.39
CA LEU A 18 -34.66 -20.80 17.72
C LEU A 18 -33.94 -20.75 16.36
N LEU A 19 -33.75 -19.55 15.83
CA LEU A 19 -32.66 -19.30 14.92
C LEU A 19 -31.38 -19.54 15.71
N ILE A 20 -31.02 -20.83 15.83
CA ILE A 20 -29.66 -21.22 16.14
C ILE A 20 -28.87 -20.65 14.97
N ASN A 21 -28.20 -19.52 15.20
CA ASN A 21 -27.02 -19.17 14.44
C ASN A 21 -26.10 -20.38 14.53
N ALA A 22 -26.16 -21.23 13.54
CA ALA A 22 -25.10 -22.19 13.26
C ALA A 22 -23.89 -21.35 12.80
N GLN A 23 -23.25 -20.64 13.74
CA GLN A 23 -21.88 -20.29 13.60
C GLN A 23 -21.18 -21.61 13.32
N ALA A 24 -20.65 -21.70 12.10
CA ALA A 24 -19.75 -22.78 11.77
C ALA A 24 -18.74 -22.88 12.92
N THR A 25 -18.71 -24.03 13.60
CA THR A 25 -17.78 -24.34 14.69
C THR A 25 -16.37 -24.56 14.14
N GLY A 26 -15.96 -23.76 13.13
CA GLY A 26 -14.61 -23.64 12.65
C GLY A 26 -13.88 -22.60 13.50
N GLU A 27 -12.72 -22.97 13.96
CA GLU A 27 -11.79 -22.08 14.65
C GLU A 27 -11.59 -20.81 13.81
N ARG A 28 -11.83 -19.61 14.40
CA ARG A 28 -11.63 -18.33 13.69
C ARG A 28 -10.18 -18.19 13.23
N PRO A 29 -9.91 -17.83 11.96
CA PRO A 29 -8.55 -17.80 11.45
C PRO A 29 -7.72 -16.68 12.08
N ASN A 30 -6.44 -16.92 12.26
CA ASN A 30 -5.46 -15.89 12.52
C ASN A 30 -5.13 -15.12 11.23
N ILE A 31 -4.59 -13.91 11.36
CA ILE A 31 -4.11 -13.11 10.24
C ILE A 31 -2.67 -12.69 10.51
N LEU A 32 -1.75 -13.05 9.61
CA LEU A 32 -0.41 -12.48 9.53
C LEU A 32 -0.32 -11.61 8.28
N PHE A 33 -0.24 -10.29 8.46
CA PHE A 33 -0.10 -9.32 7.40
C PHE A 33 1.34 -8.82 7.32
N CYS A 34 2.08 -9.24 6.29
CA CYS A 34 3.47 -8.87 6.04
C CYS A 34 3.52 -7.77 4.99
N ILE A 35 4.11 -6.64 5.35
CA ILE A 35 4.21 -5.47 4.45
C ILE A 35 5.62 -4.89 4.45
N ALA A 36 6.22 -4.83 3.26
CA ALA A 36 7.46 -4.10 3.01
C ALA A 36 7.20 -2.58 2.96
N ASP A 37 8.23 -1.79 3.19
CA ASP A 37 8.22 -0.35 3.00
C ASP A 37 9.02 -0.01 1.73
N ASP A 38 8.34 0.41 0.64
CA ASP A 38 8.95 0.83 -0.62
C ASP A 38 9.39 -0.33 -1.58
N ALA A 39 8.58 -1.38 -1.78
CA ALA A 39 8.93 -2.43 -2.76
C ALA A 39 7.96 -2.52 -3.93
N SER A 40 8.43 -2.29 -5.17
CA SER A 40 7.62 -2.45 -6.38
C SER A 40 7.26 -3.93 -6.62
N MET A 41 6.15 -4.17 -7.33
CA MET A 41 5.72 -5.53 -7.68
C MET A 41 6.82 -6.35 -8.36
N LYS A 42 7.55 -5.73 -9.28
CA LYS A 42 8.63 -6.38 -10.05
C LYS A 42 9.89 -6.69 -9.22
N SER A 43 9.92 -6.40 -7.92
CA SER A 43 11.04 -6.73 -7.04
C SER A 43 10.93 -8.11 -6.39
N PHE A 44 10.04 -8.98 -6.88
CA PHE A 44 9.80 -10.31 -6.32
C PHE A 44 9.83 -11.39 -7.41
N GLY A 45 10.49 -12.52 -7.12
CA GLY A 45 10.60 -13.66 -8.04
C GLY A 45 9.24 -14.18 -8.50
N ALA A 46 8.23 -14.18 -7.63
CA ALA A 46 6.85 -14.54 -7.93
C ALA A 46 6.23 -13.71 -9.07
N TYR A 47 6.75 -12.50 -9.34
CA TYR A 47 6.34 -11.61 -10.42
C TYR A 47 7.35 -11.50 -11.57
N GLY A 48 8.38 -12.38 -11.56
CA GLY A 48 9.32 -12.53 -12.66
C GLY A 48 10.63 -11.72 -12.50
N ASP A 49 10.91 -11.19 -11.32
CA ASP A 49 12.22 -10.63 -11.04
C ASP A 49 13.30 -11.71 -11.15
N THR A 50 14.47 -11.30 -11.65
CA THR A 50 15.60 -12.22 -11.89
C THR A 50 16.86 -11.84 -11.12
N PHE A 51 16.88 -10.68 -10.46
CA PHE A 51 18.08 -10.24 -9.73
C PHE A 51 17.84 -10.06 -8.21
N VAL A 52 16.60 -10.02 -7.76
CA VAL A 52 16.23 -10.07 -6.34
C VAL A 52 15.83 -11.50 -5.97
N ASN A 53 16.40 -12.05 -4.93
CA ASN A 53 16.17 -13.44 -4.52
C ASN A 53 15.19 -13.48 -3.34
N THR A 54 13.94 -13.91 -3.59
CA THR A 54 12.86 -13.94 -2.60
C THR A 54 12.27 -15.33 -2.38
N PRO A 55 13.10 -16.33 -1.99
CA PRO A 55 12.70 -17.74 -1.97
C PRO A 55 11.55 -18.05 -0.98
N SER A 56 11.47 -17.33 0.13
CA SER A 56 10.40 -17.53 1.13
C SER A 56 9.06 -17.05 0.58
N ILE A 57 9.03 -15.85 0.00
CA ILE A 57 7.83 -15.25 -0.60
C ILE A 57 7.42 -16.03 -1.86
N ASP A 58 8.37 -16.47 -2.67
CA ASP A 58 8.11 -17.30 -3.86
C ASP A 58 7.49 -18.66 -3.48
N SER A 59 7.88 -19.23 -2.34
CA SER A 59 7.24 -20.44 -1.82
C SER A 59 5.79 -20.20 -1.41
N ILE A 60 5.52 -19.10 -0.70
CA ILE A 60 4.16 -18.68 -0.34
C ILE A 60 3.31 -18.44 -1.60
N ALA A 61 3.87 -17.80 -2.62
CA ALA A 61 3.22 -17.54 -3.89
C ALA A 61 2.85 -18.82 -4.65
N ARG A 62 3.73 -19.81 -4.64
CA ARG A 62 3.50 -21.12 -5.27
C ARG A 62 2.37 -21.90 -4.59
N ASP A 63 2.30 -21.80 -3.25
CA ASP A 63 1.34 -22.53 -2.43
C ASP A 63 0.06 -21.72 -2.12
N GLY A 64 -0.03 -20.49 -2.60
CA GLY A 64 -1.13 -19.55 -2.41
C GLY A 64 -1.75 -19.05 -3.70
N VAL A 65 -2.25 -17.83 -3.65
CA VAL A 65 -2.78 -17.07 -4.79
C VAL A 65 -2.00 -15.79 -4.98
N VAL A 66 -1.66 -15.48 -6.23
CA VAL A 66 -0.96 -14.27 -6.65
C VAL A 66 -1.95 -13.36 -7.39
N PHE A 67 -2.11 -12.13 -6.95
CA PHE A 67 -2.87 -11.11 -7.65
C PHE A 67 -1.97 -10.37 -8.62
N ASN A 68 -2.31 -10.41 -9.91
CA ASN A 68 -1.52 -9.75 -10.94
C ASN A 68 -1.80 -8.24 -11.05
N ASN A 69 -2.95 -7.77 -10.54
CA ASN A 69 -3.41 -6.39 -10.65
C ASN A 69 -3.77 -5.83 -9.28
N ALA A 70 -2.79 -5.69 -8.38
CA ALA A 70 -2.97 -5.08 -7.07
C ALA A 70 -2.31 -3.70 -7.01
N TYR A 71 -3.04 -2.71 -6.50
CA TYR A 71 -2.65 -1.31 -6.54
C TYR A 71 -2.87 -0.62 -5.20
N ASN A 72 -1.91 0.23 -4.78
CA ASN A 72 -2.20 1.18 -3.73
C ASN A 72 -2.98 2.38 -4.30
N GLY A 73 -3.85 2.97 -3.50
CA GLY A 73 -4.64 4.12 -3.94
C GLY A 73 -3.88 5.44 -3.97
N ASN A 74 -2.67 5.49 -3.34
CA ASN A 74 -1.81 6.68 -3.23
C ASN A 74 -0.38 6.23 -2.93
N PRO A 75 0.59 6.40 -3.84
CA PRO A 75 1.91 5.75 -3.78
C PRO A 75 2.88 6.43 -2.80
N LYS A 76 2.49 6.60 -1.54
CA LYS A 76 3.32 7.09 -0.44
C LYS A 76 2.92 6.44 0.88
N CYS A 77 3.87 6.25 1.80
CA CYS A 77 3.74 5.45 3.03
C CYS A 77 2.44 5.70 3.82
N SER A 78 2.27 6.88 4.46
CA SER A 78 1.13 7.11 5.36
C SER A 78 -0.22 7.06 4.64
N PRO A 79 -0.45 7.66 3.45
CA PRO A 79 -1.74 7.54 2.77
C PRO A 79 -2.04 6.12 2.27
N ALA A 80 -1.04 5.38 1.74
CA ALA A 80 -1.25 3.98 1.35
C ALA A 80 -1.63 3.11 2.54
N ARG A 81 -0.91 3.26 3.66
CA ARG A 81 -1.20 2.53 4.91
C ARG A 81 -2.54 2.93 5.52
N ALA A 82 -2.97 4.19 5.37
CA ALA A 82 -4.30 4.62 5.80
C ALA A 82 -5.41 3.95 4.97
N CYS A 83 -5.23 3.78 3.66
CA CYS A 83 -6.18 3.03 2.83
C CYS A 83 -6.32 1.57 3.29
N ILE A 84 -5.20 0.88 3.56
CA ILE A 84 -5.19 -0.49 4.08
C ILE A 84 -5.95 -0.58 5.40
N LEU A 85 -5.65 0.31 6.34
CA LEU A 85 -6.17 0.24 7.70
C LEU A 85 -7.66 0.55 7.78
N THR A 86 -8.15 1.47 6.96
CA THR A 86 -9.54 1.97 7.03
C THR A 86 -10.50 1.35 6.03
N GLY A 87 -9.99 0.70 4.99
CA GLY A 87 -10.82 0.23 3.86
C GLY A 87 -11.42 1.37 3.03
N LYS A 88 -10.80 2.56 3.03
CA LYS A 88 -11.27 3.74 2.30
C LYS A 88 -10.27 4.16 1.23
N TYR A 89 -10.77 4.82 0.20
CA TYR A 89 -9.90 5.47 -0.78
C TYR A 89 -9.21 6.71 -0.19
N SER A 90 -7.99 7.03 -0.65
CA SER A 90 -7.17 8.09 -0.05
C SER A 90 -7.86 9.46 -0.05
N TRP A 91 -8.59 9.82 -1.11
CA TRP A 91 -9.32 11.11 -1.19
C TRP A 91 -10.48 11.25 -0.20
N GLN A 92 -10.85 10.17 0.50
CA GLN A 92 -11.88 10.14 1.55
C GLN A 92 -11.29 10.28 2.96
N LEU A 93 -9.95 10.37 3.09
CA LEU A 93 -9.25 10.25 4.36
C LEU A 93 -8.79 11.57 4.97
N LYS A 94 -9.24 12.70 4.42
CA LYS A 94 -8.88 14.04 4.92
C LYS A 94 -7.36 14.19 5.03
N GLU A 95 -6.83 14.60 6.20
CA GLU A 95 -5.39 14.79 6.43
C GLU A 95 -4.57 13.50 6.29
N ALA A 96 -5.18 12.33 6.49
CA ALA A 96 -4.48 11.05 6.29
C ALA A 96 -4.26 10.69 4.81
N ALA A 97 -4.79 11.48 3.87
CA ALA A 97 -4.47 11.42 2.45
C ALA A 97 -3.11 12.04 2.12
N ASP A 98 -2.56 12.85 3.02
CA ASP A 98 -1.27 13.50 2.88
C ASP A 98 -0.17 12.75 3.65
N HIS A 99 1.04 12.73 3.08
CA HIS A 99 2.21 12.20 3.77
C HIS A 99 2.64 13.15 4.90
N ASN A 100 3.06 12.60 6.04
CA ASN A 100 3.29 13.38 7.28
C ASN A 100 2.07 14.20 7.72
N GLY A 101 0.87 13.76 7.38
CA GLY A 101 -0.39 14.33 7.84
C GLY A 101 -0.79 13.83 9.23
N ARG A 102 -2.07 14.03 9.57
CA ARG A 102 -2.69 13.55 10.80
C ARG A 102 -3.65 12.40 10.46
N PHE A 103 -3.65 11.35 11.27
CA PHE A 103 -4.68 10.31 11.20
C PHE A 103 -5.83 10.66 12.14
N PRO A 104 -6.98 11.11 11.63
CA PRO A 104 -8.12 11.50 12.44
C PRO A 104 -8.76 10.31 13.17
N SER A 105 -9.18 10.50 14.43
CA SER A 105 -9.83 9.45 15.25
C SER A 105 -11.21 9.02 14.77
N GLU A 106 -11.82 9.79 13.87
CA GLU A 106 -13.10 9.42 13.24
C GLU A 106 -13.00 8.20 12.32
N PHE A 107 -11.80 7.88 11.83
CA PHE A 107 -11.57 6.72 10.99
C PHE A 107 -11.24 5.49 11.83
N ARG A 108 -12.17 4.55 11.85
CA ARG A 108 -11.97 3.24 12.47
C ARG A 108 -11.04 2.40 11.61
N THR A 109 -10.11 1.71 12.25
CA THR A 109 -9.18 0.80 11.56
C THR A 109 -9.58 -0.65 11.77
N TYR A 110 -9.22 -1.52 10.81
CA TYR A 110 -9.56 -2.94 10.95
C TYR A 110 -8.93 -3.61 12.19
N PRO A 111 -7.71 -3.25 12.66
CA PRO A 111 -7.20 -3.78 13.91
C PRO A 111 -8.10 -3.45 15.10
N GLN A 112 -8.58 -2.21 15.24
CA GLN A 112 -9.53 -1.81 16.28
C GLN A 112 -10.84 -2.60 16.21
N LEU A 113 -11.36 -2.80 15.00
CA LEU A 113 -12.59 -3.58 14.78
C LEU A 113 -12.40 -5.07 15.09
N LEU A 114 -11.20 -5.61 14.83
CA LEU A 114 -10.85 -6.98 15.18
C LEU A 114 -10.72 -7.17 16.70
N GLU A 115 -10.17 -6.20 17.43
CA GLU A 115 -10.16 -6.22 18.91
C GLU A 115 -11.57 -6.28 19.48
N GLU A 116 -12.52 -5.51 18.93
CA GLU A 116 -13.92 -5.52 19.35
C GLU A 116 -14.61 -6.87 19.16
N VAL A 117 -14.18 -7.66 18.18
CA VAL A 117 -14.67 -9.02 17.97
C VAL A 117 -13.79 -10.10 18.62
N GLY A 118 -12.86 -9.69 19.51
CA GLY A 118 -12.08 -10.57 20.37
C GLY A 118 -10.83 -11.17 19.72
N TYR A 119 -10.12 -10.40 18.91
CA TYR A 119 -8.77 -10.71 18.41
C TYR A 119 -7.71 -10.03 19.27
N ASP A 120 -6.59 -10.71 19.51
CA ASP A 120 -5.36 -10.04 19.93
C ASP A 120 -4.72 -9.39 18.71
N VAL A 121 -4.41 -8.08 18.78
CA VAL A 121 -3.78 -7.35 17.69
C VAL A 121 -2.42 -6.81 18.08
N GLY A 122 -1.55 -6.59 17.09
CA GLY A 122 -0.25 -5.95 17.31
C GLY A 122 0.49 -5.73 16.01
N PHE A 123 1.54 -4.93 16.08
CA PHE A 123 2.46 -4.75 14.95
C PHE A 123 3.91 -4.72 15.41
N THR A 124 4.83 -4.96 14.47
CA THR A 124 6.26 -4.73 14.64
C THR A 124 6.82 -3.87 13.53
N GLY A 125 7.84 -3.05 13.86
CA GLY A 125 8.56 -2.21 12.92
C GLY A 125 7.78 -0.97 12.49
N LYS A 126 7.16 -0.96 11.30
CA LYS A 126 6.42 0.19 10.78
C LYS A 126 4.92 -0.12 10.64
N GLY A 127 4.11 0.46 11.52
CA GLY A 127 2.66 0.48 11.42
C GLY A 127 2.17 1.60 10.47
N TRP A 128 1.26 2.48 10.94
CA TRP A 128 0.92 3.70 10.21
C TRP A 128 1.95 4.79 10.48
N GLY A 129 2.36 5.50 9.44
CA GLY A 129 3.29 6.64 9.48
C GLY A 129 4.06 6.82 8.16
N PRO A 130 4.87 7.90 8.07
CA PRO A 130 5.09 8.95 9.07
C PRO A 130 3.92 9.92 9.19
N GLY A 131 3.79 10.54 10.38
CA GLY A 131 2.76 11.52 10.69
C GLY A 131 2.38 11.47 12.17
N VAL A 132 1.24 12.07 12.51
CA VAL A 132 0.68 12.08 13.87
C VAL A 132 -0.72 11.47 13.85
N TYR A 133 -1.18 10.92 14.96
CA TYR A 133 -2.49 10.28 15.05
C TYR A 133 -3.21 10.66 16.35
N ASP A 134 -4.55 10.74 16.26
CA ASP A 134 -5.42 11.10 17.38
C ASP A 134 -5.73 9.92 18.30
N THR A 135 -5.58 8.69 17.82
CA THR A 135 -5.84 7.46 18.58
C THR A 135 -4.82 7.26 19.72
N ALA A 136 -5.18 6.49 20.76
CA ALA A 136 -4.29 6.21 21.88
C ALA A 136 -2.99 5.52 21.41
N ASP A 137 -3.16 4.45 20.64
CA ASP A 137 -2.09 3.69 20.00
C ASP A 137 -1.96 4.03 18.51
N ASN A 138 -0.90 3.51 17.87
CA ASN A 138 -0.77 3.57 16.42
C ASN A 138 -2.00 2.95 15.75
N PRO A 139 -2.51 3.51 14.64
CA PRO A 139 -3.65 2.94 13.91
C PRO A 139 -3.52 1.45 13.55
N ALA A 140 -2.30 0.90 13.51
CA ALA A 140 -2.04 -0.53 13.30
C ALA A 140 -2.12 -1.39 14.57
N GLY A 141 -2.34 -0.78 15.74
CA GLY A 141 -2.43 -1.46 17.05
C GLY A 141 -1.24 -1.21 17.96
N PRO A 142 -1.08 -2.00 19.04
CA PRO A 142 0.07 -1.95 19.95
C PRO A 142 1.39 -2.38 19.28
N GLU A 143 2.49 -1.71 19.61
CA GLU A 143 3.80 -1.97 19.01
C GLU A 143 4.60 -3.03 19.79
N TYR A 144 5.20 -3.97 19.03
CA TYR A 144 6.12 -5.01 19.49
C TYR A 144 7.44 -4.91 18.71
N SER A 145 8.36 -4.03 19.15
CA SER A 145 9.64 -3.75 18.46
C SER A 145 10.84 -3.70 19.42
N SER A 146 10.70 -4.31 20.60
CA SER A 146 11.72 -4.25 21.66
C SER A 146 12.91 -5.17 21.42
N LEU A 147 12.69 -6.31 20.75
CA LEU A 147 13.75 -7.29 20.48
C LEU A 147 14.56 -6.84 19.25
N LYS A 148 15.90 -6.95 19.39
CA LYS A 148 16.87 -6.43 18.45
C LYS A 148 17.81 -7.53 17.98
N LEU A 149 18.35 -7.37 16.77
CA LEU A 149 19.38 -8.21 16.18
C LEU A 149 20.49 -7.36 15.56
N ILE A 150 21.57 -8.00 15.18
CA ILE A 150 22.62 -7.36 14.38
C ILE A 150 22.26 -7.57 12.91
N PRO A 151 21.93 -6.51 12.17
CA PRO A 151 21.57 -6.64 10.75
C PRO A 151 22.80 -6.92 9.87
N PRO A 152 22.64 -7.51 8.67
CA PRO A 152 23.74 -7.81 7.77
C PRO A 152 24.41 -6.55 7.20
N TYR A 153 23.67 -5.46 7.06
CA TYR A 153 24.15 -4.18 6.54
C TYR A 153 23.74 -3.03 7.49
N LYS A 154 24.52 -1.95 7.52
CA LYS A 154 24.37 -0.87 8.50
C LYS A 154 23.05 -0.12 8.43
N ALA A 155 22.46 -0.01 7.28
CA ALA A 155 21.23 0.77 7.09
C ALA A 155 19.96 -0.03 7.39
N ILE A 156 20.04 -1.34 7.40
CA ILE A 156 18.95 -2.22 7.82
C ILE A 156 18.63 -1.99 9.30
N SER A 157 17.34 -1.96 9.61
CA SER A 157 16.86 -1.82 10.98
C SER A 157 17.38 -2.92 11.90
N ASP A 158 17.72 -2.58 13.13
CA ASP A 158 18.09 -3.53 14.17
C ASP A 158 16.89 -4.28 14.79
N VAL A 159 15.66 -3.95 14.40
CA VAL A 159 14.46 -4.62 14.90
C VAL A 159 14.43 -6.07 14.40
N ASP A 160 14.37 -7.03 15.32
CA ASP A 160 14.12 -8.43 14.98
C ASP A 160 12.63 -8.66 14.80
N TYR A 161 12.11 -8.44 13.58
CA TYR A 161 10.68 -8.49 13.31
C TYR A 161 10.06 -9.84 13.63
N ALA A 162 10.72 -10.93 13.22
CA ALA A 162 10.23 -12.28 13.47
C ALA A 162 10.24 -12.66 14.97
N ALA A 163 11.31 -12.27 15.70
CA ALA A 163 11.37 -12.54 17.14
C ALA A 163 10.34 -11.68 17.91
N ASN A 164 10.06 -10.45 17.50
CA ASN A 164 9.00 -9.63 18.07
C ASN A 164 7.61 -10.21 17.80
N PHE A 165 7.38 -10.78 16.60
CA PHE A 165 6.16 -11.55 16.33
C PHE A 165 6.04 -12.78 17.23
N GLU A 166 7.12 -13.54 17.41
CA GLU A 166 7.11 -14.68 18.34
C GLU A 166 6.85 -14.25 19.79
N TYR A 167 7.44 -13.12 20.22
CA TYR A 167 7.19 -12.55 21.54
C TYR A 167 5.72 -12.18 21.72
N PHE A 168 5.08 -11.58 20.73
CA PHE A 168 3.64 -11.33 20.72
C PHE A 168 2.85 -12.63 20.87
N LEU A 169 3.13 -13.67 20.08
CA LEU A 169 2.46 -14.95 20.15
C LEU A 169 2.59 -15.63 21.51
N ASN A 170 3.74 -15.47 22.18
CA ASN A 170 3.97 -16.04 23.51
C ASN A 170 3.28 -15.26 24.64
N LYS A 171 2.89 -14.01 24.39
CA LYS A 171 2.23 -13.11 25.36
C LYS A 171 0.71 -13.18 25.31
N LYS A 172 0.14 -13.42 24.13
CA LYS A 172 -1.31 -13.49 23.93
C LYS A 172 -1.93 -14.71 24.63
N ASP A 173 -3.23 -14.66 24.90
CA ASP A 173 -3.96 -15.87 25.30
C ASP A 173 -3.91 -16.91 24.16
N PRO A 174 -3.45 -18.14 24.41
CA PRO A 174 -3.36 -19.18 23.38
C PRO A 174 -4.69 -19.48 22.67
N ASN A 175 -5.83 -19.25 23.33
CA ASN A 175 -7.17 -19.52 22.78
C ASN A 175 -7.76 -18.32 22.00
N THR A 176 -7.13 -17.16 22.05
CA THR A 176 -7.57 -15.97 21.32
C THR A 176 -6.94 -15.94 19.94
N PRO A 177 -7.71 -15.78 18.85
CA PRO A 177 -7.14 -15.59 17.52
C PRO A 177 -6.40 -14.25 17.46
N PHE A 178 -5.48 -14.13 16.53
CA PHE A 178 -4.68 -12.90 16.39
C PHE A 178 -4.73 -12.30 14.99
N CYS A 179 -4.49 -10.99 14.95
CA CYS A 179 -4.11 -10.27 13.74
C CYS A 179 -2.82 -9.50 14.00
N PHE A 180 -1.75 -9.85 13.28
CA PHE A 180 -0.45 -9.23 13.46
C PHE A 180 0.05 -8.59 12.18
N TRP A 181 0.47 -7.32 12.28
CA TRP A 181 1.07 -6.55 11.20
C TRP A 181 2.60 -6.61 11.32
N LEU A 182 3.24 -7.42 10.47
CA LEU A 182 4.69 -7.48 10.34
C LEU A 182 5.11 -6.45 9.29
N GLY A 183 5.41 -5.23 9.73
CA GLY A 183 5.81 -4.11 8.87
C GLY A 183 7.31 -3.90 8.94
N THR A 184 8.07 -4.39 7.95
CA THR A 184 9.49 -4.07 7.89
C THR A 184 9.70 -2.60 7.51
N LYS A 185 10.86 -2.06 7.84
CA LYS A 185 11.29 -0.74 7.35
C LYS A 185 11.99 -0.84 6.01
N GLU A 186 12.40 -2.03 5.64
CA GLU A 186 13.05 -2.34 4.39
C GLU A 186 12.01 -2.62 3.30
N PRO A 187 12.35 -2.26 2.05
CA PRO A 187 13.58 -1.65 1.52
C PRO A 187 13.57 -0.10 1.46
N HIS A 188 12.99 0.61 2.45
CA HIS A 188 13.06 2.07 2.53
C HIS A 188 14.51 2.56 2.69
N ARG A 189 14.87 3.65 2.00
CA ARG A 189 16.21 4.27 2.15
C ARG A 189 16.44 4.83 3.57
N ALA A 190 17.75 5.01 4.02
CA ALA A 190 18.95 4.90 3.20
C ALA A 190 19.48 3.47 3.15
N TYR A 191 20.41 3.18 2.20
CA TYR A 191 21.12 1.90 2.10
C TYR A 191 22.59 2.06 2.51
N GLU A 192 23.23 0.96 2.94
CA GLU A 192 24.67 0.94 3.03
C GLU A 192 25.25 0.94 1.60
N LEU A 193 25.93 2.03 1.25
CA LEU A 193 26.55 2.17 -0.09
C LEU A 193 27.50 1.00 -0.37
N ASP A 194 27.39 0.43 -1.56
CA ASP A 194 28.17 -0.73 -1.99
C ASP A 194 27.92 -2.03 -1.16
N SER A 195 26.78 -2.14 -0.48
CA SER A 195 26.38 -3.37 0.20
C SER A 195 26.34 -4.57 -0.76
N TRP A 196 26.02 -4.32 -2.04
CA TRP A 196 26.06 -5.32 -3.10
C TRP A 196 27.45 -5.96 -3.27
N LYS A 197 28.54 -5.20 -3.09
CA LYS A 197 29.91 -5.74 -3.13
C LYS A 197 30.17 -6.70 -1.96
N LYS A 198 29.67 -6.35 -0.77
CA LYS A 198 29.75 -7.22 0.42
C LYS A 198 28.93 -8.50 0.24
N ALA A 199 27.81 -8.42 -0.45
CA ALA A 199 26.99 -9.57 -0.82
C ALA A 199 27.61 -10.44 -1.94
N GLY A 200 28.74 -10.01 -2.54
CA GLY A 200 29.40 -10.73 -3.63
C GLY A 200 28.68 -10.62 -4.98
N ARG A 201 27.79 -9.66 -5.14
CA ARG A 201 27.02 -9.42 -6.37
C ARG A 201 27.87 -8.75 -7.44
N GLN A 202 27.41 -8.83 -8.68
CA GLN A 202 28.02 -8.19 -9.85
C GLN A 202 27.06 -7.21 -10.49
N LEU A 203 27.55 -6.05 -10.94
CA LEU A 203 26.73 -5.00 -11.57
C LEU A 203 25.86 -5.51 -12.73
N LYS A 204 26.35 -6.50 -13.49
CA LYS A 204 25.58 -7.10 -14.59
C LYS A 204 24.30 -7.83 -14.17
N GLU A 205 24.14 -8.15 -12.88
CA GLU A 205 22.94 -8.81 -12.36
C GLU A 205 21.76 -7.84 -12.31
N ALA A 206 22.00 -6.52 -12.14
CA ALA A 206 20.95 -5.54 -12.08
C ALA A 206 20.22 -5.39 -13.43
N SER A 207 18.89 -5.41 -13.39
CA SER A 207 18.01 -5.04 -14.50
C SER A 207 17.61 -3.58 -14.37
N VAL A 208 18.14 -2.71 -15.24
CA VAL A 208 17.90 -1.27 -15.19
C VAL A 208 16.61 -0.93 -15.93
N PRO A 209 15.62 -0.30 -15.28
CA PRO A 209 14.43 0.20 -15.96
C PRO A 209 14.76 1.22 -17.05
N PRO A 210 14.01 1.27 -18.17
CA PRO A 210 14.36 2.10 -19.33
C PRO A 210 14.24 3.63 -19.10
N PHE A 211 13.70 4.06 -17.97
CA PHE A 211 13.66 5.46 -17.56
C PHE A 211 14.88 5.89 -16.72
N TYR A 212 15.90 5.04 -16.59
CA TYR A 212 17.21 5.36 -16.02
C TYR A 212 18.34 5.09 -17.02
N PRO A 213 19.47 5.81 -16.92
CA PRO A 213 20.66 5.47 -17.65
C PRO A 213 21.26 4.16 -17.15
N ASP A 214 21.63 3.29 -18.08
CA ASP A 214 22.27 2.03 -17.74
C ASP A 214 23.78 2.24 -17.50
N ASN A 215 24.15 2.49 -16.24
CA ASN A 215 25.52 2.70 -15.80
C ASN A 215 25.78 2.08 -14.42
N ASP A 216 27.03 2.06 -14.01
CA ASP A 216 27.48 1.40 -12.78
C ASP A 216 26.86 2.02 -11.51
N ILE A 217 26.56 3.32 -11.50
CA ILE A 217 25.96 4.02 -10.37
C ILE A 217 24.52 3.53 -10.15
N VAL A 218 23.72 3.52 -11.22
CA VAL A 218 22.32 3.06 -11.17
C VAL A 218 22.25 1.57 -10.86
N ARG A 219 23.11 0.76 -11.51
CA ARG A 219 23.19 -0.68 -11.24
C ARG A 219 23.57 -0.98 -9.80
N GLY A 220 24.56 -0.29 -9.25
CA GLY A 220 24.96 -0.43 -7.85
C GLY A 220 23.85 -0.07 -6.86
N ASP A 221 23.14 1.03 -7.10
CA ASP A 221 22.03 1.48 -6.28
C ASP A 221 20.84 0.50 -6.30
N LEU A 222 20.54 -0.10 -7.47
CA LEU A 222 19.52 -1.16 -7.60
C LEU A 222 19.92 -2.46 -6.86
N LEU A 223 21.19 -2.81 -6.86
CA LEU A 223 21.69 -4.01 -6.15
C LEU A 223 21.73 -3.79 -4.63
N ASP A 224 22.03 -2.56 -4.16
CA ASP A 224 21.90 -2.22 -2.74
C ASP A 224 20.44 -2.33 -2.28
N TYR A 225 19.49 -1.84 -3.11
CA TYR A 225 18.06 -2.04 -2.87
C TYR A 225 17.66 -3.52 -2.83
N ALA A 226 18.19 -4.34 -3.71
CA ALA A 226 17.89 -5.77 -3.75
C ALA A 226 18.23 -6.49 -2.44
N ASN A 227 19.36 -6.13 -1.80
CA ASN A 227 19.75 -6.70 -0.51
C ASN A 227 18.71 -6.38 0.60
N GLU A 228 18.07 -5.22 0.56
CA GLU A 228 17.04 -4.82 1.50
C GLU A 228 15.72 -5.60 1.27
N VAL A 229 15.34 -5.84 0.00
CA VAL A 229 14.18 -6.68 -0.32
C VAL A 229 14.41 -8.13 0.13
N GLU A 230 15.61 -8.68 -0.06
CA GLU A 230 15.97 -10.02 0.41
C GLU A 230 15.97 -10.13 1.93
N TRP A 231 16.23 -9.03 2.64
CA TRP A 231 16.07 -8.98 4.08
C TRP A 231 14.59 -9.08 4.49
N TYR A 232 13.70 -8.37 3.79
CA TYR A 232 12.26 -8.51 3.98
C TYR A 232 11.81 -9.97 3.77
N ASP A 233 12.22 -10.61 2.67
CA ASP A 233 11.95 -12.03 2.40
C ASP A 233 12.40 -12.93 3.55
N THR A 234 13.61 -12.68 4.08
CA THR A 234 14.17 -13.41 5.22
C THR A 234 13.28 -13.28 6.46
N GLN A 235 12.77 -12.09 6.78
CA GLN A 235 11.91 -11.88 7.94
C GLN A 235 10.54 -12.54 7.77
N VAL A 236 9.96 -12.49 6.57
CA VAL A 236 8.74 -13.21 6.22
C VAL A 236 8.94 -14.73 6.39
N GLY A 237 10.02 -15.28 5.85
CA GLY A 237 10.34 -16.71 5.98
C GLY A 237 10.49 -17.15 7.44
N ARG A 238 11.16 -16.34 8.28
CA ARG A 238 11.27 -16.61 9.72
C ARG A 238 9.92 -16.58 10.42
N ALA A 239 9.05 -15.64 10.10
CA ALA A 239 7.70 -15.57 10.68
C ALA A 239 6.83 -16.77 10.29
N ILE A 240 6.89 -17.21 9.04
CA ILE A 240 6.21 -18.44 8.58
C ILE A 240 6.73 -19.68 9.31
N LYS A 241 8.05 -19.78 9.50
CA LYS A 241 8.64 -20.87 10.26
C LYS A 241 8.13 -20.90 11.71
N ILE A 242 8.02 -19.74 12.37
CA ILE A 242 7.46 -19.63 13.73
C ILE A 242 6.02 -20.13 13.76
N LEU A 243 5.18 -19.73 12.81
CA LEU A 243 3.80 -20.23 12.72
C LEU A 243 3.74 -21.74 12.54
N ASN A 244 4.60 -22.28 11.67
CA ASN A 244 4.67 -23.73 11.45
C ASN A 244 5.13 -24.49 12.71
N ASP A 245 6.19 -24.03 13.35
CA ASP A 245 6.75 -24.67 14.56
C ASP A 245 5.75 -24.65 15.75
N LYS A 246 4.87 -23.65 15.81
CA LYS A 246 3.81 -23.53 16.81
C LYS A 246 2.49 -24.21 16.40
N GLY A 247 2.42 -24.82 15.21
CA GLY A 247 1.20 -25.45 14.69
C GLY A 247 0.07 -24.47 14.35
N LEU A 248 0.39 -23.19 14.18
CA LEU A 248 -0.61 -22.13 13.90
C LEU A 248 -0.80 -21.86 12.40
N LEU A 249 0.12 -22.31 11.54
CA LEU A 249 0.09 -22.00 10.10
C LEU A 249 -1.15 -22.55 9.40
N GLU A 250 -1.68 -23.70 9.87
CA GLU A 250 -2.87 -24.34 9.29
C GLU A 250 -4.12 -23.43 9.37
N ASN A 251 -4.23 -22.62 10.43
CA ASN A 251 -5.36 -21.72 10.66
C ASN A 251 -4.96 -20.24 10.56
N THR A 252 -3.96 -19.89 9.74
CA THR A 252 -3.51 -18.52 9.57
C THR A 252 -3.63 -18.08 8.10
N LEU A 253 -4.38 -17.01 7.86
CA LEU A 253 -4.31 -16.25 6.61
C LEU A 253 -3.01 -15.45 6.60
N VAL A 254 -2.12 -15.72 5.66
CA VAL A 254 -0.88 -14.96 5.44
C VAL A 254 -1.04 -14.09 4.21
N VAL A 255 -0.79 -12.80 4.37
CA VAL A 255 -0.81 -11.81 3.28
C VAL A 255 0.57 -11.18 3.18
N VAL A 256 1.15 -11.15 1.98
CA VAL A 256 2.44 -10.52 1.69
C VAL A 256 2.26 -9.44 0.66
N THR A 257 2.71 -8.23 0.97
CA THR A 257 2.58 -7.05 0.11
C THR A 257 3.67 -6.01 0.39
N SER A 258 3.56 -4.85 -0.28
CA SER A 258 4.31 -3.62 0.00
C SER A 258 3.35 -2.44 0.03
N ASP A 259 3.73 -1.32 0.64
CA ASP A 259 2.87 -0.13 0.67
C ASP A 259 2.89 0.67 -0.64
N HIS A 260 4.00 0.76 -1.33
CA HIS A 260 4.15 1.36 -2.67
C HIS A 260 5.48 0.94 -3.32
N GLY A 261 5.76 1.51 -4.51
CA GLY A 261 6.94 1.15 -5.29
C GLY A 261 8.27 1.63 -4.70
N MET A 262 9.37 1.12 -5.29
CA MET A 262 10.76 1.32 -4.84
C MET A 262 11.11 2.81 -4.66
N PRO A 263 12.03 3.14 -3.70
CA PRO A 263 12.35 4.53 -3.33
C PRO A 263 13.36 5.16 -4.30
N PHE A 264 12.98 5.23 -5.56
CA PHE A 264 13.76 5.76 -6.67
C PHE A 264 13.01 6.89 -7.38
N PRO A 265 13.71 7.79 -8.10
CA PRO A 265 13.08 8.80 -8.94
C PRO A 265 12.04 8.18 -9.89
N ARG A 266 10.97 8.89 -10.25
CA ARG A 266 9.86 8.45 -11.11
C ARG A 266 8.99 7.31 -10.52
N VAL A 267 9.38 6.66 -9.42
CA VAL A 267 8.66 5.53 -8.83
C VAL A 267 7.94 5.94 -7.56
N LYS A 268 8.64 6.08 -6.44
CA LYS A 268 8.00 6.45 -5.16
C LYS A 268 7.29 7.78 -5.27
N GLY A 269 6.01 7.78 -4.93
CA GLY A 269 5.20 9.00 -4.94
C GLY A 269 4.78 9.47 -6.33
N GLN A 270 4.92 8.64 -7.37
CA GLN A 270 4.50 8.99 -8.73
C GLN A 270 3.40 8.04 -9.23
N ILE A 271 2.57 8.53 -10.16
CA ILE A 271 1.44 7.78 -10.71
C ILE A 271 1.88 7.12 -12.02
N TYR A 272 2.80 6.15 -11.91
CA TYR A 272 3.24 5.26 -12.97
C TYR A 272 3.27 3.83 -12.45
N GLU A 273 3.22 2.83 -13.33
CA GLU A 273 3.10 1.41 -12.96
C GLU A 273 4.07 0.97 -11.84
N GLU A 274 5.35 1.37 -11.92
CA GLU A 274 6.33 0.99 -10.90
C GLU A 274 6.04 1.59 -9.51
N GLY A 275 5.29 2.71 -9.44
CA GLY A 275 5.03 3.43 -8.19
C GLY A 275 3.82 2.91 -7.41
N PHE A 276 2.77 2.51 -8.10
CA PHE A 276 1.50 2.13 -7.48
C PHE A 276 1.09 0.68 -7.70
N HIS A 277 1.71 -0.05 -8.63
CA HIS A 277 1.49 -1.47 -8.83
C HIS A 277 2.38 -2.27 -7.88
N ILE A 278 1.76 -2.98 -6.95
CA ILE A 278 2.45 -3.59 -5.81
C ILE A 278 2.19 -5.10 -5.76
N PRO A 279 3.07 -5.88 -5.11
CA PRO A 279 2.80 -7.30 -4.91
C PRO A 279 1.59 -7.50 -3.99
N LEU A 280 0.79 -8.52 -4.26
CA LEU A 280 -0.20 -9.05 -3.34
C LEU A 280 -0.26 -10.57 -3.48
N ILE A 281 0.22 -11.26 -2.47
CA ILE A 281 0.28 -12.71 -2.40
C ILE A 281 -0.48 -13.12 -1.14
N VAL A 282 -1.39 -14.08 -1.27
CA VAL A 282 -2.19 -14.56 -0.14
C VAL A 282 -2.10 -16.07 -0.05
N TYR A 283 -1.77 -16.56 1.13
CA TYR A 283 -1.71 -17.98 1.47
C TYR A 283 -2.66 -18.28 2.63
N TRP A 284 -3.43 -19.33 2.48
CA TRP A 284 -4.28 -19.85 3.56
C TRP A 284 -4.44 -21.35 3.36
N LYS A 285 -3.71 -22.11 4.16
CA LYS A 285 -3.59 -23.55 3.98
C LYS A 285 -4.94 -24.26 4.05
N GLY A 286 -5.21 -25.13 3.10
CA GLY A 286 -6.45 -25.90 3.04
C GLY A 286 -7.72 -25.08 2.72
N LYS A 287 -7.62 -23.76 2.56
CA LYS A 287 -8.74 -22.88 2.18
C LYS A 287 -8.56 -22.32 0.79
N ILE A 288 -7.35 -21.88 0.43
CA ILE A 288 -7.01 -21.36 -0.90
C ILE A 288 -6.45 -22.51 -1.75
N LEU A 289 -6.98 -22.64 -2.97
CA LEU A 289 -6.40 -23.55 -3.97
C LEU A 289 -5.02 -22.99 -4.39
N PRO A 290 -3.92 -23.75 -4.27
CA PRO A 290 -2.58 -23.26 -4.56
C PRO A 290 -2.33 -23.00 -6.07
N GLY A 291 -1.32 -22.17 -6.35
CA GLY A 291 -0.80 -21.93 -7.70
C GLY A 291 -1.70 -21.09 -8.60
N ARG A 292 -2.70 -20.41 -8.05
CA ARG A 292 -3.61 -19.56 -8.83
C ARG A 292 -3.03 -18.15 -9.03
N ARG A 293 -3.35 -17.58 -10.21
CA ARG A 293 -3.16 -16.17 -10.49
C ARG A 293 -4.50 -15.51 -10.79
N VAL A 294 -4.77 -14.38 -10.11
CA VAL A 294 -6.01 -13.61 -10.22
C VAL A 294 -5.73 -12.31 -10.95
N ASN A 295 -6.57 -11.98 -11.94
CA ASN A 295 -6.42 -10.79 -12.77
C ASN A 295 -7.44 -9.69 -12.43
N ASP A 296 -8.31 -9.92 -11.44
CA ASP A 296 -9.20 -8.89 -10.93
C ASP A 296 -8.37 -7.71 -10.41
N PHE A 297 -8.82 -6.50 -10.68
CA PHE A 297 -8.19 -5.30 -10.16
C PHE A 297 -8.51 -5.14 -8.68
N VAL A 298 -7.48 -4.91 -7.88
CA VAL A 298 -7.53 -4.82 -6.43
C VAL A 298 -6.96 -3.49 -5.98
N SER A 299 -7.72 -2.75 -5.16
CA SER A 299 -7.24 -1.58 -4.43
C SER A 299 -6.88 -1.95 -2.99
N PHE A 300 -5.96 -1.24 -2.38
CA PHE A 300 -5.64 -1.41 -0.96
C PHE A 300 -6.82 -1.18 -0.01
N SER A 301 -7.80 -0.38 -0.42
CA SER A 301 -9.07 -0.25 0.31
C SER A 301 -9.85 -1.56 0.45
N ASP A 302 -9.53 -2.57 -0.37
CA ASP A 302 -10.20 -3.88 -0.35
C ASP A 302 -9.70 -4.80 0.79
N LEU A 303 -8.53 -4.49 1.39
CA LEU A 303 -7.92 -5.37 2.39
C LEU A 303 -8.68 -5.37 3.73
N ALA A 304 -9.05 -4.20 4.26
CA ALA A 304 -9.78 -4.13 5.52
C ALA A 304 -11.14 -4.88 5.47
N PRO A 305 -12.03 -4.65 4.48
CA PRO A 305 -13.27 -5.43 4.40
C PRO A 305 -13.01 -6.93 4.17
N THR A 306 -11.92 -7.30 3.49
CA THR A 306 -11.52 -8.72 3.35
C THR A 306 -11.18 -9.34 4.69
N PHE A 307 -10.39 -8.67 5.53
CA PHE A 307 -10.04 -9.17 6.85
C PHE A 307 -11.27 -9.32 7.76
N MET A 308 -12.19 -8.36 7.71
CA MET A 308 -13.46 -8.46 8.46
C MET A 308 -14.28 -9.67 8.02
N GLU A 309 -14.46 -9.87 6.70
CA GLU A 309 -15.25 -11.00 6.19
C GLU A 309 -14.57 -12.36 6.48
N VAL A 310 -13.23 -12.44 6.36
CA VAL A 310 -12.45 -13.66 6.66
C VAL A 310 -12.66 -14.14 8.10
N VAL A 311 -12.81 -13.22 9.04
CA VAL A 311 -13.05 -13.56 10.46
C VAL A 311 -14.53 -13.75 10.80
N GLY A 312 -15.41 -13.65 9.82
CA GLY A 312 -16.86 -13.77 9.98
C GLY A 312 -17.54 -12.54 10.59
N ALA A 313 -16.90 -11.37 10.51
CA ALA A 313 -17.46 -10.10 10.93
C ALA A 313 -17.91 -9.28 9.70
N GLU A 314 -18.98 -8.50 9.88
CA GLU A 314 -19.44 -7.59 8.83
C GLU A 314 -18.44 -6.42 8.65
N PRO A 315 -18.10 -6.06 7.40
CA PRO A 315 -17.31 -4.86 7.14
C PRO A 315 -17.99 -3.61 7.72
N HIS A 316 -17.20 -2.75 8.34
CA HIS A 316 -17.74 -1.52 8.94
C HIS A 316 -18.31 -0.60 7.85
N PRO A 317 -19.45 0.09 8.06
CA PRO A 317 -20.14 0.91 7.05
C PRO A 317 -19.30 2.06 6.46
N GLN A 318 -18.22 2.49 7.12
CA GLN A 318 -17.30 3.47 6.57
C GLN A 318 -16.41 2.93 5.44
N MET A 319 -16.20 1.60 5.36
CA MET A 319 -15.35 0.96 4.35
C MET A 319 -15.99 1.12 2.97
N THR A 320 -15.20 1.53 2.00
CA THR A 320 -15.65 1.75 0.62
C THR A 320 -15.02 0.80 -0.38
N GLY A 321 -13.98 0.09 0.04
CA GLY A 321 -13.41 -1.04 -0.70
C GLY A 321 -14.33 -2.27 -0.67
N GLY A 322 -14.09 -3.22 -1.55
CA GLY A 322 -14.83 -4.48 -1.67
C GLY A 322 -14.00 -5.68 -1.22
N SER A 323 -14.61 -6.61 -0.46
CA SER A 323 -13.91 -7.82 -0.01
C SER A 323 -13.39 -8.69 -1.17
N LEU A 324 -12.26 -9.33 -0.96
CA LEU A 324 -11.59 -10.27 -1.88
C LEU A 324 -11.88 -11.74 -1.56
N VAL A 325 -12.75 -12.04 -0.60
CA VAL A 325 -13.05 -13.44 -0.19
C VAL A 325 -13.53 -14.27 -1.38
N LYS A 326 -14.33 -13.70 -2.29
CA LYS A 326 -14.74 -14.34 -3.54
C LYS A 326 -13.54 -14.78 -4.39
N GLN A 327 -12.52 -13.92 -4.53
CA GLN A 327 -11.29 -14.19 -5.27
C GLN A 327 -10.42 -15.23 -4.54
N LEU A 328 -10.31 -15.12 -3.22
CA LEU A 328 -9.51 -16.03 -2.40
C LEU A 328 -10.06 -17.46 -2.47
N LEU A 329 -11.36 -17.64 -2.30
CA LEU A 329 -12.03 -18.96 -2.25
C LEU A 329 -12.42 -19.54 -3.60
N SER A 330 -12.23 -18.79 -4.69
CA SER A 330 -12.47 -19.29 -6.06
C SER A 330 -11.54 -20.45 -6.39
N THR A 331 -12.01 -21.37 -7.23
CA THR A 331 -11.16 -22.42 -7.82
C THR A 331 -10.59 -22.02 -9.19
N LYS A 332 -10.93 -20.81 -9.69
CA LYS A 332 -10.53 -20.31 -11.01
C LYS A 332 -9.30 -19.43 -10.92
N SER A 333 -8.51 -19.37 -11.98
CA SER A 333 -7.50 -18.35 -12.26
C SER A 333 -8.03 -17.34 -13.28
N GLY A 334 -7.29 -16.25 -13.50
CA GLY A 334 -7.69 -15.16 -14.38
C GLY A 334 -8.67 -14.19 -13.73
N GLN A 335 -9.53 -13.57 -14.53
CA GLN A 335 -10.57 -12.67 -14.02
C GLN A 335 -11.72 -13.49 -13.43
N ILE A 336 -12.04 -13.24 -12.17
CA ILE A 336 -13.08 -13.93 -11.40
C ILE A 336 -14.35 -13.08 -11.33
N ASP A 337 -14.17 -11.79 -11.10
CA ASP A 337 -15.25 -10.80 -11.06
C ASP A 337 -15.09 -9.78 -12.19
N PRO A 338 -15.95 -9.83 -13.24
CA PRO A 338 -15.85 -8.89 -14.35
C PRO A 338 -16.02 -7.40 -13.97
N THR A 339 -16.59 -7.10 -12.80
CA THR A 339 -16.76 -5.72 -12.34
C THR A 339 -15.47 -5.13 -11.76
N ARG A 340 -14.47 -5.99 -11.50
CA ARG A 340 -13.13 -5.59 -11.06
C ARG A 340 -12.19 -5.45 -12.26
N ASP A 341 -12.52 -4.55 -13.17
CA ASP A 341 -11.83 -4.33 -14.45
C ASP A 341 -10.92 -3.11 -14.48
N HIS A 342 -10.91 -2.31 -13.40
CA HIS A 342 -10.05 -1.13 -13.24
C HIS A 342 -9.87 -0.74 -11.78
N VAL A 343 -8.93 0.19 -11.53
CA VAL A 343 -8.75 0.90 -10.26
C VAL A 343 -8.62 2.40 -10.48
N LEU A 344 -9.03 3.17 -9.47
CA LEU A 344 -8.79 4.58 -9.36
C LEU A 344 -7.60 4.86 -8.45
N LEU A 345 -6.80 5.85 -8.82
CA LEU A 345 -5.57 6.23 -8.14
C LEU A 345 -5.55 7.73 -7.86
N GLY A 346 -4.90 8.14 -6.79
CA GLY A 346 -4.77 9.54 -6.43
C GLY A 346 -3.42 9.87 -5.83
N LYS A 347 -3.12 11.16 -5.82
CA LYS A 347 -1.96 11.74 -5.16
C LYS A 347 -2.34 13.14 -4.69
N GLU A 348 -1.88 13.49 -3.50
CA GLU A 348 -2.00 14.83 -2.93
C GLU A 348 -0.61 15.37 -2.52
N ARG A 349 -0.47 15.96 -1.33
CA ARG A 349 0.82 16.39 -0.85
C ARG A 349 1.61 15.20 -0.29
N HIS A 350 2.76 14.91 -0.87
CA HIS A 350 3.66 13.88 -0.37
C HIS A 350 4.70 14.45 0.62
N ASP A 351 5.48 15.44 0.21
CA ASP A 351 6.48 16.09 1.05
C ASP A 351 6.52 17.60 0.79
N VAL A 352 7.31 18.32 1.58
CA VAL A 352 7.63 19.74 1.38
C VAL A 352 8.45 19.95 0.10
N GLY A 353 8.66 21.20 -0.29
CA GLY A 353 9.51 21.58 -1.44
C GLY A 353 8.72 22.07 -2.64
N ARG A 354 7.41 22.33 -2.48
CA ARG A 354 6.61 23.15 -3.39
C ARG A 354 6.01 24.28 -2.58
N ALA A 355 6.50 25.50 -2.77
CA ALA A 355 6.01 26.66 -2.06
C ALA A 355 5.00 27.45 -2.88
N ASN A 356 3.99 27.97 -2.21
CA ASN A 356 3.22 29.11 -2.65
C ASN A 356 4.00 30.40 -2.37
N GLU A 357 3.53 31.55 -2.87
CA GLU A 357 4.15 32.87 -2.63
C GLU A 357 4.25 33.23 -1.13
N ASP A 358 3.31 32.76 -0.32
CA ASP A 358 3.29 32.95 1.13
C ASP A 358 4.14 31.92 1.92
N GLY A 359 4.81 30.99 1.24
CA GLY A 359 5.65 29.96 1.85
C GLY A 359 4.88 28.75 2.38
N THR A 360 3.60 28.57 2.02
CA THR A 360 2.87 27.33 2.34
C THR A 360 3.24 26.19 1.40
N ASP A 361 3.26 24.98 1.92
CA ASP A 361 3.49 23.76 1.14
C ASP A 361 2.28 23.41 0.29
N LEU A 362 2.52 23.14 -1.00
CA LEU A 362 1.49 22.79 -1.97
C LEU A 362 1.49 21.28 -2.29
N ALA A 363 0.31 20.72 -2.49
CA ALA A 363 0.13 19.39 -3.06
C ALA A 363 0.53 19.36 -4.55
N TYR A 364 0.76 18.15 -5.07
CA TYR A 364 0.74 17.88 -6.50
C TYR A 364 -0.42 16.91 -6.78
N PRO A 365 -1.64 17.44 -6.96
CA PRO A 365 -2.82 16.61 -7.06
C PRO A 365 -2.89 15.90 -8.41
N VAL A 366 -3.10 14.58 -8.34
CA VAL A 366 -3.29 13.72 -9.50
C VAL A 366 -4.49 12.81 -9.26
N ARG A 367 -5.25 12.53 -10.32
CA ARG A 367 -6.20 11.41 -10.37
C ARG A 367 -5.91 10.56 -11.61
N ALA A 368 -6.08 9.27 -11.48
CA ALA A 368 -5.84 8.36 -12.58
C ALA A 368 -6.82 7.18 -12.55
N ILE A 369 -7.05 6.60 -13.73
CA ILE A 369 -7.75 5.33 -13.90
C ILE A 369 -6.84 4.36 -14.65
N ARG A 370 -6.73 3.14 -14.14
CA ARG A 370 -5.94 2.04 -14.69
C ARG A 370 -6.85 0.85 -14.96
N ASN A 371 -7.03 0.47 -16.23
CA ASN A 371 -7.70 -0.75 -16.66
C ASN A 371 -6.70 -1.71 -17.33
N ASP A 372 -7.16 -2.83 -17.88
CA ASP A 372 -6.29 -3.89 -18.41
C ASP A 372 -5.24 -3.39 -19.43
N SER A 373 -5.57 -2.43 -20.26
CA SER A 373 -4.69 -1.96 -21.34
C SER A 373 -4.12 -0.56 -21.14
N MET A 374 -4.83 0.31 -20.41
CA MET A 374 -4.54 1.74 -20.40
C MET A 374 -4.36 2.27 -18.97
N LEU A 375 -3.44 3.22 -18.83
CA LEU A 375 -3.35 4.13 -17.70
C LEU A 375 -3.61 5.55 -18.23
N TYR A 376 -4.70 6.17 -17.77
CA TYR A 376 -4.96 7.60 -17.99
C TYR A 376 -4.69 8.38 -16.69
N VAL A 377 -3.92 9.46 -16.82
CA VAL A 377 -3.51 10.34 -15.70
C VAL A 377 -3.97 11.76 -15.97
N HIS A 378 -4.60 12.37 -14.98
CA HIS A 378 -4.96 13.77 -14.96
C HIS A 378 -4.15 14.51 -13.89
N ASN A 379 -3.16 15.28 -14.30
CA ASN A 379 -2.38 16.19 -13.46
C ASN A 379 -3.20 17.47 -13.28
N ILE A 380 -3.82 17.66 -12.13
CA ILE A 380 -4.80 18.72 -11.87
C ILE A 380 -4.14 20.10 -11.79
N LYS A 381 -2.87 20.16 -11.39
CA LYS A 381 -2.06 21.37 -11.27
C LYS A 381 -0.73 21.18 -12.03
N PRO A 382 -0.79 21.10 -13.39
CA PRO A 382 0.39 20.77 -14.22
C PRO A 382 1.48 21.85 -14.20
N GLU A 383 1.15 23.06 -13.75
CA GLU A 383 2.11 24.15 -13.55
C GLU A 383 3.07 23.90 -12.38
N ARG A 384 2.73 23.00 -11.44
CA ARG A 384 3.55 22.65 -10.28
C ARG A 384 4.60 21.57 -10.64
N TRP A 385 5.67 21.52 -9.88
CA TRP A 385 6.69 20.47 -10.02
C TRP A 385 6.24 19.16 -9.34
N PRO A 386 6.26 18.01 -10.04
CA PRO A 386 5.66 16.76 -9.53
C PRO A 386 6.40 16.16 -8.31
N VAL A 387 7.71 16.47 -8.20
CA VAL A 387 8.59 15.92 -7.16
C VAL A 387 9.21 16.97 -6.24
N GLY A 388 8.61 18.17 -6.18
CA GLY A 388 9.15 19.34 -5.50
C GLY A 388 9.98 20.22 -6.44
N ASN A 389 10.19 21.47 -6.06
CA ASN A 389 10.87 22.43 -6.89
C ASN A 389 12.38 22.16 -7.00
N PRO A 390 13.00 22.47 -8.15
CA PRO A 390 14.44 22.23 -8.38
C PRO A 390 15.34 23.02 -7.42
N GLU A 391 14.99 24.26 -7.07
CA GLU A 391 15.74 25.11 -6.15
C GLU A 391 15.86 24.54 -4.74
N TYR A 392 14.96 23.59 -4.38
CA TYR A 392 15.01 22.87 -3.10
C TYR A 392 15.49 21.43 -3.24
N GLY A 393 15.96 21.03 -4.43
CA GLY A 393 16.55 19.70 -4.67
C GLY A 393 15.54 18.58 -4.82
N PHE A 394 14.32 18.83 -5.34
CA PHE A 394 13.31 17.82 -5.61
C PHE A 394 12.99 16.95 -4.37
N LEU A 395 12.58 17.58 -3.27
CA LEU A 395 12.48 16.97 -1.95
C LEU A 395 11.43 15.85 -1.81
N ASN A 396 10.53 15.68 -2.79
CA ASN A 396 9.57 14.57 -2.78
C ASN A 396 10.13 13.27 -3.39
N THR A 397 11.43 13.24 -3.69
CA THR A 397 12.20 12.08 -4.12
C THR A 397 13.32 11.83 -3.14
N ASP A 398 13.47 10.59 -2.68
CA ASP A 398 14.49 10.22 -1.70
C ASP A 398 15.91 10.44 -2.26
N ASP A 399 16.83 10.85 -1.40
CA ASP A 399 18.22 11.03 -1.77
C ASP A 399 18.88 9.67 -2.06
N SER A 400 19.59 9.59 -3.18
CA SER A 400 20.20 8.35 -3.65
C SER A 400 21.31 8.62 -4.65
N PRO A 401 22.21 7.64 -4.88
CA PRO A 401 23.19 7.72 -5.98
C PRO A 401 22.53 7.97 -7.33
N THR A 402 21.42 7.28 -7.63
CA THR A 402 20.65 7.46 -8.87
C THR A 402 20.09 8.88 -8.98
N LYS A 403 19.45 9.42 -7.92
CA LYS A 403 18.97 10.80 -7.93
C LYS A 403 20.09 11.80 -8.15
N SER A 404 21.21 11.63 -7.44
CA SER A 404 22.36 12.52 -7.56
C SER A 404 22.95 12.50 -8.98
N TYR A 405 23.03 11.34 -9.60
CA TYR A 405 23.45 11.23 -11.00
C TYR A 405 22.53 12.02 -11.92
N LEU A 406 21.23 11.75 -11.86
CA LEU A 406 20.22 12.37 -12.72
C LEU A 406 20.15 13.88 -12.56
N THR A 407 20.21 14.39 -11.34
CA THR A 407 20.11 15.84 -11.06
C THR A 407 21.39 16.61 -11.44
N ASN A 408 22.51 15.93 -11.67
CA ASN A 408 23.75 16.51 -12.18
C ASN A 408 23.79 16.65 -13.70
N LEU A 409 22.89 15.97 -14.43
CA LEU A 409 22.78 16.11 -15.88
C LEU A 409 22.41 17.55 -16.28
N LYS A 410 23.02 18.05 -17.34
CA LYS A 410 22.78 19.42 -17.84
C LYS A 410 22.07 19.40 -19.18
N GLN A 411 21.30 20.41 -19.44
CA GLN A 411 20.71 20.61 -20.77
C GLN A 411 21.82 20.61 -21.83
N GLY A 412 21.67 19.72 -22.82
CA GLY A 412 22.68 19.46 -23.85
C GLY A 412 23.46 18.16 -23.63
N ASP A 413 23.43 17.56 -22.46
CA ASP A 413 23.98 16.22 -22.27
C ASP A 413 23.13 15.19 -23.02
N ARG A 414 23.77 14.17 -23.59
CA ARG A 414 23.07 13.10 -24.33
C ARG A 414 22.01 12.38 -23.50
N GLU A 415 22.18 12.31 -22.19
CA GLU A 415 21.31 11.62 -21.25
C GLU A 415 20.32 12.55 -20.53
N TYR A 416 20.26 13.85 -20.91
CA TYR A 416 19.40 14.83 -20.22
C TYR A 416 17.90 14.47 -20.25
N PHE A 417 17.45 13.74 -21.26
CA PHE A 417 16.09 13.23 -21.33
C PHE A 417 15.70 12.33 -20.14
N PHE A 418 16.66 11.67 -19.47
CA PHE A 418 16.39 10.94 -18.24
C PHE A 418 16.06 11.90 -17.08
N PHE A 419 16.72 13.07 -17.01
CA PHE A 419 16.35 14.11 -16.08
C PHE A 419 14.90 14.57 -16.33
N GLU A 420 14.53 14.89 -17.57
CA GLU A 420 13.19 15.33 -17.94
C GLU A 420 12.14 14.26 -17.56
N MET A 421 12.38 13.00 -17.88
CA MET A 421 11.49 11.90 -17.54
C MET A 421 11.25 11.75 -16.03
N ASN A 422 12.26 12.03 -15.21
CA ASN A 422 12.18 11.78 -13.77
C ASN A 422 11.69 13.00 -12.97
N PHE A 423 12.01 14.23 -13.41
CA PHE A 423 11.84 15.41 -12.56
C PHE A 423 11.02 16.53 -13.20
N ASP A 424 10.95 16.63 -14.52
CA ASP A 424 10.32 17.77 -15.19
C ASP A 424 8.80 17.81 -14.99
N LYS A 425 8.20 18.98 -15.25
CA LYS A 425 6.75 19.20 -15.19
C LYS A 425 6.00 18.26 -16.13
N ARG A 426 4.80 17.88 -15.73
CA ARG A 426 3.96 16.97 -16.49
C ARG A 426 2.89 17.74 -17.26
N PRO A 427 2.47 17.27 -18.44
CA PRO A 427 1.29 17.82 -19.10
C PRO A 427 0.03 17.53 -18.27
N GLU A 428 -1.06 18.26 -18.51
CA GLU A 428 -2.34 18.05 -17.83
C GLU A 428 -2.86 16.62 -18.00
N HIS A 429 -2.69 16.04 -19.20
CA HIS A 429 -3.14 14.70 -19.52
C HIS A 429 -1.99 13.81 -19.96
N GLU A 430 -1.96 12.59 -19.38
CA GLU A 430 -1.06 11.54 -19.83
C GLU A 430 -1.88 10.27 -20.11
N LEU A 431 -1.51 9.54 -21.16
CA LEU A 431 -2.11 8.25 -21.51
C LEU A 431 -1.03 7.26 -21.91
N TYR A 432 -1.06 6.07 -21.32
CA TYR A 432 -0.08 5.02 -21.58
C TYR A 432 -0.78 3.71 -21.92
N ASN A 433 -0.29 3.01 -22.94
CA ASN A 433 -0.73 1.64 -23.22
C ASN A 433 0.18 0.67 -22.46
N ILE A 434 -0.29 0.17 -21.33
CA ILE A 434 0.52 -0.62 -20.40
C ILE A 434 0.95 -1.98 -20.95
N GLN A 435 0.18 -2.55 -21.86
CA GLN A 435 0.54 -3.82 -22.51
C GLN A 435 1.73 -3.65 -23.47
N LYS A 436 1.88 -2.48 -24.10
CA LYS A 436 2.97 -2.18 -25.04
C LYS A 436 4.11 -1.40 -24.40
N ASP A 437 3.79 -0.60 -23.41
CA ASP A 437 4.71 0.30 -22.71
C ASP A 437 4.49 0.20 -21.18
N PRO A 438 4.87 -0.93 -20.57
CA PRO A 438 4.67 -1.19 -19.14
C PRO A 438 5.45 -0.25 -18.22
N HIS A 439 6.35 0.57 -18.76
CA HIS A 439 7.16 1.54 -18.04
C HIS A 439 6.67 2.99 -18.20
N CYS A 440 5.56 3.20 -18.91
CA CYS A 440 4.97 4.54 -19.12
C CYS A 440 5.96 5.55 -19.72
N ILE A 441 6.67 5.18 -20.79
CA ILE A 441 7.69 6.03 -21.43
C ILE A 441 7.05 6.97 -22.45
N THR A 442 6.10 6.47 -23.23
CA THR A 442 5.52 7.20 -24.37
C THR A 442 4.11 7.67 -24.03
N ASN A 443 3.98 9.00 -23.79
CA ASN A 443 2.67 9.61 -23.57
C ASN A 443 1.89 9.70 -24.89
N LEU A 444 0.76 9.02 -24.98
CA LEU A 444 -0.13 8.98 -26.14
C LEU A 444 -1.20 10.07 -26.14
N ALA A 445 -1.29 10.90 -25.08
CA ALA A 445 -2.42 11.82 -24.88
C ALA A 445 -2.56 12.88 -25.97
N ASN A 446 -1.48 13.25 -26.65
CA ASN A 446 -1.51 14.25 -27.72
C ASN A 446 -1.78 13.66 -29.12
N LEU A 447 -1.93 12.34 -29.25
CA LEU A 447 -2.21 11.70 -30.53
C LEU A 447 -3.72 11.72 -30.84
N PRO A 448 -4.16 12.25 -31.99
CA PRO A 448 -5.58 12.43 -32.30
C PRO A 448 -6.40 11.12 -32.24
N GLU A 449 -5.81 9.99 -32.57
CA GLU A 449 -6.46 8.67 -32.52
C GLU A 449 -6.89 8.24 -31.12
N TYR A 450 -6.30 8.79 -30.05
CA TYR A 450 -6.66 8.48 -28.66
C TYR A 450 -7.64 9.49 -28.05
N ALA A 451 -8.05 10.54 -28.77
CA ALA A 451 -8.87 11.63 -28.21
C ALA A 451 -10.25 11.13 -27.68
N VAL A 452 -10.85 10.15 -28.32
CA VAL A 452 -12.12 9.54 -27.86
C VAL A 452 -11.89 8.74 -26.59
N GLN A 453 -10.87 7.89 -26.58
CA GLN A 453 -10.53 7.04 -25.43
C GLN A 453 -10.20 7.86 -24.18
N ILE A 454 -9.48 8.97 -24.33
CA ILE A 454 -9.19 9.90 -23.22
C ILE A 454 -10.49 10.46 -22.64
N LYS A 455 -11.43 10.88 -23.49
CA LYS A 455 -12.71 11.43 -23.02
C LYS A 455 -13.51 10.38 -22.25
N GLU A 456 -13.53 9.13 -22.71
CA GLU A 456 -14.24 8.01 -22.07
C GLU A 456 -13.62 7.70 -20.72
N LEU A 457 -12.30 7.50 -20.65
CA LEU A 457 -11.58 7.19 -19.40
C LEU A 457 -11.70 8.34 -18.39
N ARG A 458 -11.56 9.59 -18.86
CA ARG A 458 -11.75 10.77 -18.01
C ARG A 458 -13.16 10.85 -17.45
N PHE A 459 -14.18 10.65 -18.29
CA PHE A 459 -15.58 10.68 -17.86
C PHE A 459 -15.88 9.60 -16.82
N GLN A 460 -15.41 8.36 -17.06
CA GLN A 460 -15.56 7.26 -16.13
C GLN A 460 -14.89 7.61 -14.78
N MET A 461 -13.61 7.97 -14.82
CA MET A 461 -12.84 8.35 -13.62
C MET A 461 -13.52 9.48 -12.83
N GLU A 462 -13.87 10.59 -13.47
CA GLU A 462 -14.48 11.73 -12.79
C GLU A 462 -15.88 11.39 -12.22
N SER A 463 -16.66 10.55 -12.91
CA SER A 463 -17.98 10.12 -12.45
C SER A 463 -17.89 9.27 -11.18
N GLU A 464 -16.96 8.32 -11.16
CA GLU A 464 -16.75 7.44 -10.01
C GLU A 464 -16.13 8.18 -8.82
N LEU A 465 -15.13 9.04 -9.05
CA LEU A 465 -14.53 9.89 -8.01
C LEU A 465 -15.58 10.82 -7.38
N ARG A 466 -16.46 11.40 -8.19
CA ARG A 466 -17.57 12.24 -7.72
C ARG A 466 -18.55 11.44 -6.86
N ALA A 467 -18.90 10.22 -7.28
CA ALA A 467 -19.77 9.33 -6.51
C ALA A 467 -19.14 8.90 -5.18
N GLN A 468 -17.81 8.81 -5.14
CA GLN A 468 -17.04 8.50 -3.93
C GLN A 468 -16.74 9.73 -3.05
N GLY A 469 -17.19 10.93 -3.45
CA GLY A 469 -17.06 12.16 -2.66
C GLY A 469 -15.65 12.79 -2.72
N ASP A 470 -14.89 12.57 -3.81
CA ASP A 470 -13.56 13.17 -3.97
C ASP A 470 -13.62 14.71 -3.99
N PRO A 471 -12.97 15.41 -3.03
CA PRO A 471 -12.97 16.87 -2.97
C PRO A 471 -12.47 17.55 -4.25
N ARG A 472 -11.52 16.95 -5.00
CA ARG A 472 -11.02 17.51 -6.26
C ARG A 472 -12.10 17.55 -7.32
N THR A 473 -12.93 16.51 -7.43
CA THR A 473 -14.02 16.47 -8.42
C THR A 473 -15.27 17.24 -7.96
N LEU A 474 -15.39 17.53 -6.67
CA LEU A 474 -16.50 18.33 -6.10
C LEU A 474 -16.21 19.85 -6.05
N GLY A 475 -14.99 20.28 -6.44
CA GLY A 475 -14.60 21.69 -6.51
C GLY A 475 -14.04 22.30 -5.23
N ASN A 476 -13.81 21.50 -4.18
CA ASN A 476 -13.23 21.92 -2.90
C ASN A 476 -11.88 21.23 -2.59
N GLY A 477 -11.19 20.73 -3.60
CA GLY A 477 -9.96 19.95 -3.47
C GLY A 477 -8.76 20.69 -2.91
N ASP A 478 -8.76 22.02 -2.93
CA ASP A 478 -7.66 22.79 -2.33
C ASP A 478 -7.59 22.67 -0.80
N VAL A 479 -8.56 21.99 -0.18
CA VAL A 479 -8.50 21.59 1.24
C VAL A 479 -7.23 20.79 1.56
N PHE A 480 -6.73 19.96 0.63
CA PHE A 480 -5.51 19.18 0.82
C PHE A 480 -4.25 20.04 0.89
N ASP A 481 -4.22 21.20 0.25
CA ASP A 481 -3.12 22.17 0.36
C ASP A 481 -3.09 22.84 1.75
N ASN A 482 -4.21 22.87 2.48
CA ASN A 482 -4.36 23.53 3.78
C ASN A 482 -4.11 22.61 4.99
N TYR A 483 -3.99 21.30 4.79
CA TYR A 483 -3.68 20.39 5.90
C TYR A 483 -2.28 20.58 6.42
N ILE A 484 -2.10 20.45 7.74
CA ILE A 484 -0.80 20.64 8.40
C ILE A 484 0.16 19.50 8.01
N TYR A 485 1.40 19.87 7.69
CA TYR A 485 2.51 18.94 7.53
C TYR A 485 3.26 18.79 8.86
N TYR A 486 3.27 17.60 9.42
CA TYR A 486 3.87 17.30 10.73
C TYR A 486 5.31 16.77 10.64
N GLY A 487 5.88 16.62 9.45
CA GLY A 487 7.28 16.29 9.27
C GLY A 487 8.22 17.49 9.44
N LYS A 488 9.52 17.28 9.16
CA LYS A 488 10.49 18.38 9.10
C LYS A 488 10.13 19.29 7.93
N ARG A 489 9.79 20.54 8.23
CA ARG A 489 9.37 21.53 7.24
C ARG A 489 10.58 22.15 6.52
N LEU A 490 10.31 22.98 5.52
CA LEU A 490 11.30 23.79 4.83
C LEU A 490 11.02 25.27 5.12
N ASP A 491 12.05 26.02 5.48
CA ASP A 491 12.02 27.46 5.43
C ASP A 491 12.32 27.90 3.99
N TYR A 492 11.30 28.33 3.27
CA TYR A 492 11.41 28.67 1.85
C TYR A 492 12.24 29.94 1.59
N SER A 493 12.44 30.78 2.59
CA SER A 493 13.29 31.98 2.46
C SER A 493 14.78 31.65 2.52
N THR A 494 15.13 30.60 3.25
CA THR A 494 16.54 30.20 3.46
C THR A 494 16.89 28.86 2.78
N GLY A 495 15.89 28.07 2.36
CA GLY A 495 16.08 26.72 1.85
C GLY A 495 16.48 25.69 2.92
N GLN A 496 16.44 26.05 4.20
CA GLN A 496 16.88 25.17 5.29
C GLN A 496 15.74 24.32 5.86
N ARG A 497 16.08 23.11 6.28
CA ARG A 497 15.14 22.25 7.03
C ARG A 497 14.96 22.81 8.44
N ILE A 498 13.70 22.99 8.83
CA ILE A 498 13.31 23.43 10.17
C ILE A 498 12.49 22.34 10.88
N ASN A 499 12.35 22.47 12.19
CA ASN A 499 11.67 21.47 13.00
C ASN A 499 10.21 21.28 12.60
N ALA A 500 9.72 20.06 12.81
CA ALA A 500 8.31 19.72 12.74
C ALA A 500 7.45 20.56 13.70
N ILE A 501 6.20 20.76 13.35
CA ILE A 501 5.21 21.35 14.26
C ILE A 501 4.95 20.36 15.40
N LYS A 502 5.00 20.83 16.63
CA LYS A 502 4.66 20.00 17.79
C LYS A 502 3.15 19.70 17.76
N TYR A 503 2.82 18.43 17.72
CA TYR A 503 1.43 17.97 17.82
C TYR A 503 1.07 17.71 19.29
N THR A 504 -0.09 18.21 19.71
CA THR A 504 -0.68 17.87 21.02
C THR A 504 -2.04 17.21 20.73
N LYS A 505 -2.22 15.98 21.21
CA LYS A 505 -3.49 15.26 21.06
C LYS A 505 -4.60 16.06 21.70
N GLN A 506 -5.71 16.29 20.98
CA GLN A 506 -6.90 16.92 21.54
C GLN A 506 -7.67 15.85 22.32
N GLY A 507 -7.90 16.09 23.64
CA GLY A 507 -8.84 15.30 24.42
C GLY A 507 -8.28 14.13 25.23
N THR A 508 -7.13 14.31 25.88
CA THR A 508 -6.66 13.45 26.98
C THR A 508 -6.68 14.24 28.30
N ASP A 509 -7.80 14.92 28.58
CA ASP A 509 -8.14 15.46 29.91
C ASP A 509 -9.21 14.60 30.57
#